data_a156d8f7ca8a8482b22961dcec0d8bc1
#
_entry.id   a156d8f7ca8a8482b22961dcec0d8bc1
#
_cell.length_a   1.000
_cell.length_b   1.000
_cell.length_c   1.000
_cell.angle_alpha   90.00
_cell.angle_beta   90.00
_cell.angle_gamma   90.00
#
_symmetry.space_group_name_H-M   'P 1'
#
loop_
_entity.id
_entity.type
_entity.pdbx_description
1 polymer ?
#
loop_
_entity_poly.entity_id
_entity_poly.type
_entity_poly.pdbx_seq_one_letter_code
_entity_poly.pdbx_strand_id
1 'polypeptide(L)'
;VVEALKHGGIPNHANVHIKWIDSETVNEENVAEILSDVDGLLVPGGFGSRGIEGKITAIRYARENYIPFLGLCLGMQLAIVEFARNVVGYHDAHSIELNPNTMHPVIALMPDQNGVEDIGGTLRLGAYPCHLEQNSCMDRI
;
A
#
# COMPACT_ATOMS: atom_id res chain seq x y z
N VAL A 1 8.54 4.50 -11.08
CA VAL A 1 8.94 3.92 -9.78
C VAL A 1 10.40 3.48 -9.82
N VAL A 2 10.79 2.55 -10.72
CA VAL A 2 12.15 2.00 -10.79
C VAL A 2 13.22 3.08 -10.89
N GLU A 3 13.09 4.01 -11.83
CA GLU A 3 14.05 5.11 -11.99
C GLU A 3 14.09 6.03 -10.77
N ALA A 4 12.95 6.28 -10.13
CA ALA A 4 12.90 7.07 -8.91
C ALA A 4 13.66 6.41 -7.75
N LEU A 5 13.53 5.08 -7.60
CA LEU A 5 14.30 4.32 -6.60
C LEU A 5 15.80 4.39 -6.85
N LYS A 6 16.24 4.19 -8.10
CA LYS A 6 17.63 4.31 -8.48
C LYS A 6 18.18 5.73 -8.24
N HIS A 7 17.42 6.75 -8.64
CA HIS A 7 17.79 8.14 -8.39
C HIS A 7 17.85 8.47 -6.90
N GLY A 8 16.92 7.94 -6.09
CA GLY A 8 16.96 8.08 -4.64
C GLY A 8 18.19 7.41 -3.99
N GLY A 9 18.74 6.36 -4.60
CA GLY A 9 19.95 5.72 -4.15
C GLY A 9 21.20 6.62 -4.24
N ILE A 10 21.27 7.49 -5.25
CA ILE A 10 22.44 8.32 -5.51
C ILE A 10 22.81 9.23 -4.31
N PRO A 11 21.92 10.12 -3.81
CA PRO A 11 22.24 10.98 -2.67
C PRO A 11 22.43 10.21 -1.37
N ASN A 12 21.91 8.99 -1.28
CA ASN A 12 22.05 8.13 -0.12
C ASN A 12 23.23 7.15 -0.21
N HIS A 13 24.07 7.26 -1.24
CA HIS A 13 25.22 6.37 -1.48
C HIS A 13 24.86 4.88 -1.47
N ALA A 14 23.63 4.56 -1.91
CA ALA A 14 23.09 3.22 -1.95
C ALA A 14 22.92 2.73 -3.39
N ASN A 15 23.33 1.49 -3.65
CA ASN A 15 23.06 0.80 -4.90
C ASN A 15 21.74 0.03 -4.76
N VAL A 16 20.72 0.46 -5.48
CA VAL A 16 19.37 -0.11 -5.36
C VAL A 16 19.23 -1.31 -6.28
N HIS A 17 19.09 -2.49 -5.69
CA HIS A 17 18.73 -3.73 -6.38
C HIS A 17 17.24 -4.02 -6.20
N ILE A 18 16.52 -4.23 -7.31
CA ILE A 18 15.06 -4.45 -7.28
C ILE A 18 14.78 -5.93 -7.48
N LYS A 19 14.20 -6.54 -6.45
CA LYS A 19 13.64 -7.89 -6.50
C LYS A 19 12.15 -7.79 -6.87
N TRP A 20 11.81 -8.32 -8.03
CA TRP A 20 10.42 -8.36 -8.50
C TRP A 20 9.70 -9.57 -7.91
N ILE A 21 8.54 -9.33 -7.31
CA ILE A 21 7.74 -10.38 -6.69
C ILE A 21 6.33 -10.33 -7.29
N ASP A 22 5.86 -11.46 -7.80
CA ASP A 22 4.47 -11.60 -8.23
C ASP A 22 3.60 -11.83 -7.00
N SER A 23 2.76 -10.84 -6.71
CA SER A 23 1.89 -10.88 -5.53
C SER A 23 0.83 -11.99 -5.57
N GLU A 24 0.53 -12.59 -6.72
CA GLU A 24 -0.37 -13.73 -6.80
C GLU A 24 0.23 -15.01 -6.22
N THR A 25 1.56 -15.08 -6.15
CA THR A 25 2.26 -16.24 -5.59
C THR A 25 2.54 -16.12 -4.10
N VAL A 26 2.37 -14.93 -3.52
CA VAL A 26 2.66 -14.66 -2.09
C VAL A 26 1.51 -15.14 -1.21
N ASN A 27 1.85 -15.90 -0.17
CA ASN A 27 0.93 -16.37 0.85
C ASN A 27 1.63 -16.47 2.22
N GLU A 28 0.88 -16.83 3.26
CA GLU A 28 1.38 -16.94 4.65
C GLU A 28 2.52 -17.96 4.81
N GLU A 29 2.56 -19.01 3.97
CA GLU A 29 3.56 -20.07 4.07
C GLU A 29 4.92 -19.68 3.49
N ASN A 30 4.93 -18.81 2.45
CA ASN A 30 6.14 -18.50 1.70
C ASN A 30 6.64 -17.05 1.84
N VAL A 31 5.85 -16.15 2.41
CA VAL A 31 6.19 -14.73 2.52
C VAL A 31 7.51 -14.48 3.24
N ALA A 32 7.79 -15.25 4.29
CA ALA A 32 9.02 -15.16 5.07
C ALA A 32 10.26 -15.51 4.22
N GLU A 33 10.18 -16.54 3.40
CA GLU A 33 11.26 -16.91 2.48
C GLU A 33 11.44 -15.86 1.39
N ILE A 34 10.32 -15.43 0.77
CA ILE A 34 10.33 -14.45 -0.31
C ILE A 34 10.93 -13.10 0.12
N LEU A 35 10.67 -12.66 1.35
CA LEU A 35 11.12 -11.37 1.86
C LEU A 35 12.37 -11.45 2.77
N SER A 36 13.01 -12.61 2.86
CA SER A 36 14.15 -12.84 3.78
C SER A 36 15.39 -12.00 3.49
N ASP A 37 15.56 -11.57 2.25
CA ASP A 37 16.75 -10.90 1.73
C ASP A 37 16.52 -9.46 1.26
N VAL A 38 15.39 -8.84 1.67
CA VAL A 38 15.06 -7.48 1.26
C VAL A 38 15.26 -6.47 2.40
N ASP A 39 15.79 -5.30 2.07
CA ASP A 39 15.98 -4.18 3.00
C ASP A 39 14.76 -3.26 3.08
N GLY A 40 13.80 -3.43 2.18
CA GLY A 40 12.56 -2.63 2.13
C GLY A 40 11.54 -3.23 1.17
N LEU A 41 10.27 -2.97 1.44
CA LEU A 41 9.14 -3.40 0.61
C LEU A 41 8.46 -2.18 -0.02
N LEU A 42 8.30 -2.19 -1.34
CA LEU A 42 7.47 -1.23 -2.06
C LEU A 42 6.29 -1.93 -2.71
N VAL A 43 5.08 -1.47 -2.42
CA VAL A 43 3.86 -1.89 -3.12
C VAL A 43 3.39 -0.74 -4.00
N PRO A 44 3.46 -0.88 -5.34
CA PRO A 44 3.12 0.18 -6.27
C PRO A 44 1.62 0.38 -6.40
N GLY A 45 1.24 1.42 -7.16
CA GLY A 45 -0.11 1.61 -7.64
C GLY A 45 -0.56 0.52 -8.61
N GLY A 46 -1.87 0.36 -8.75
CA GLY A 46 -2.50 -0.60 -9.64
C GLY A 46 -4.01 -0.53 -9.54
N PHE A 47 -4.68 -1.32 -10.36
CA PHE A 47 -6.13 -1.45 -10.42
C PHE A 47 -6.54 -2.92 -10.43
N GLY A 48 -7.79 -3.18 -10.07
CA GLY A 48 -8.36 -4.53 -10.05
C GLY A 48 -7.96 -5.36 -8.84
N SER A 49 -8.51 -6.57 -8.76
CA SER A 49 -8.42 -7.45 -7.60
C SER A 49 -7.22 -8.41 -7.61
N ARG A 50 -6.41 -8.38 -8.67
CA ARG A 50 -5.32 -9.35 -8.87
C ARG A 50 -4.22 -9.20 -7.82
N GLY A 51 -3.90 -10.29 -7.13
CA GLY A 51 -2.83 -10.36 -6.14
C GLY A 51 -3.02 -9.47 -4.89
N ILE A 52 -4.25 -9.04 -4.59
CA ILE A 52 -4.55 -8.14 -3.46
C ILE A 52 -4.17 -8.80 -2.12
N GLU A 53 -4.61 -10.03 -1.88
CA GLU A 53 -4.36 -10.72 -0.61
C GLU A 53 -2.86 -11.01 -0.42
N GLY A 54 -2.13 -11.35 -1.49
CA GLY A 54 -0.68 -11.51 -1.41
C GLY A 54 0.06 -10.21 -1.09
N LYS A 55 -0.43 -9.06 -1.61
CA LYS A 55 0.10 -7.74 -1.22
C LYS A 55 -0.18 -7.45 0.25
N ILE A 56 -1.39 -7.74 0.74
CA ILE A 56 -1.76 -7.56 2.16
C ILE A 56 -0.89 -8.45 3.05
N THR A 57 -0.67 -9.71 2.66
CA THR A 57 0.23 -10.64 3.37
C THR A 57 1.67 -10.12 3.43
N ALA A 58 2.19 -9.62 2.32
CA ALA A 58 3.53 -9.03 2.29
C ALA A 58 3.65 -7.77 3.16
N ILE A 59 2.63 -6.90 3.15
CA ILE A 59 2.57 -5.70 4.00
C ILE A 59 2.54 -6.08 5.48
N ARG A 60 1.72 -7.06 5.84
CA ARG A 60 1.66 -7.60 7.21
C ARG A 60 3.02 -8.10 7.66
N TYR A 61 3.67 -8.93 6.84
CA TYR A 61 4.99 -9.45 7.14
C TYR A 61 6.01 -8.33 7.35
N ALA A 62 6.02 -7.33 6.46
CA ALA A 62 6.91 -6.18 6.59
C ALA A 62 6.68 -5.40 7.89
N ARG A 63 5.43 -5.14 8.27
CA ARG A 63 5.08 -4.46 9.54
C ARG A 63 5.53 -5.27 10.75
N GLU A 64 5.26 -6.58 10.77
CA GLU A 64 5.59 -7.45 11.90
C GLU A 64 7.10 -7.69 12.06
N ASN A 65 7.86 -7.60 10.98
CA ASN A 65 9.31 -7.79 10.96
C ASN A 65 10.12 -6.48 10.83
N TYR A 66 9.45 -5.31 10.98
CA TYR A 66 10.09 -3.99 10.93
C TYR A 66 10.83 -3.71 9.62
N ILE A 67 10.40 -4.30 8.50
CA ILE A 67 10.93 -4.00 7.17
C ILE A 67 10.36 -2.65 6.73
N PRO A 68 11.19 -1.66 6.36
CA PRO A 68 10.73 -0.40 5.82
C PRO A 68 9.75 -0.59 4.66
N PHE A 69 8.62 0.13 4.72
CA PHE A 69 7.53 -0.04 3.75
C PHE A 69 7.18 1.28 3.06
N LEU A 70 6.98 1.22 1.75
CA LEU A 70 6.42 2.32 0.97
C LEU A 70 5.24 1.83 0.12
N GLY A 71 4.05 2.34 0.41
CA GLY A 71 2.83 2.09 -0.38
C GLY A 71 2.50 3.28 -1.28
N LEU A 72 2.38 3.04 -2.59
CA LEU A 72 1.98 4.07 -3.55
C LEU A 72 0.55 3.79 -4.05
N CYS A 73 -0.36 4.78 -3.94
CA CYS A 73 -1.74 4.66 -4.41
C CYS A 73 -2.43 3.41 -3.83
N LEU A 74 -2.67 2.36 -4.62
CA LEU A 74 -3.22 1.08 -4.15
C LEU A 74 -2.39 0.50 -3.00
N GLY A 75 -1.06 0.57 -3.06
CA GLY A 75 -0.20 0.07 -1.99
C GLY A 75 -0.44 0.76 -0.64
N MET A 76 -0.68 2.06 -0.63
CA MET A 76 -1.07 2.81 0.57
C MET A 76 -2.45 2.36 1.07
N GLN A 77 -3.42 2.22 0.17
CA GLN A 77 -4.77 1.76 0.52
C GLN A 77 -4.74 0.36 1.16
N LEU A 78 -3.93 -0.55 0.61
CA LEU A 78 -3.79 -1.91 1.15
C LEU A 78 -3.08 -1.94 2.50
N ALA A 79 -2.18 -1.00 2.77
CA ALA A 79 -1.59 -0.86 4.11
C ALA A 79 -2.64 -0.45 5.16
N ILE A 80 -3.58 0.42 4.78
CA ILE A 80 -4.71 0.79 5.65
C ILE A 80 -5.63 -0.42 5.89
N VAL A 81 -5.92 -1.19 4.83
CA VAL A 81 -6.72 -2.42 4.94
C VAL A 81 -6.02 -3.44 5.83
N GLU A 82 -4.72 -3.67 5.64
CA GLU A 82 -3.93 -4.58 6.47
C GLU A 82 -4.00 -4.18 7.95
N PHE A 83 -3.73 -2.92 8.24
CA PHE A 83 -3.75 -2.41 9.61
C PHE A 83 -5.13 -2.55 10.25
N ALA A 84 -6.18 -2.21 9.52
CA ALA A 84 -7.55 -2.36 9.99
C ALA A 84 -7.89 -3.82 10.33
N ARG A 85 -7.47 -4.78 9.50
CA ARG A 85 -7.72 -6.21 9.72
C ARG A 85 -6.94 -6.78 10.88
N ASN A 86 -5.65 -6.51 10.93
CA ASN A 86 -4.72 -7.26 11.79
C ASN A 86 -4.32 -6.51 13.07
N VAL A 87 -4.54 -5.20 13.14
CA VAL A 87 -4.24 -4.41 14.34
C VAL A 87 -5.52 -3.92 15.02
N VAL A 88 -6.47 -3.37 14.23
CA VAL A 88 -7.73 -2.85 14.78
C VAL A 88 -8.74 -3.98 15.02
N GLY A 89 -8.66 -5.10 14.28
CA GLY A 89 -9.56 -6.24 14.43
C GLY A 89 -10.81 -6.21 13.55
N TYR A 90 -10.84 -5.37 12.52
CA TYR A 90 -11.91 -5.33 11.51
C TYR A 90 -11.61 -6.35 10.41
N HIS A 91 -11.81 -7.62 10.68
CA HIS A 91 -11.33 -8.75 9.87
C HIS A 91 -11.80 -8.74 8.41
N ASP A 92 -12.94 -8.12 8.10
CA ASP A 92 -13.45 -7.96 6.74
C ASP A 92 -13.17 -6.58 6.12
N ALA A 93 -12.37 -5.73 6.80
CA ALA A 93 -12.04 -4.40 6.29
C ALA A 93 -11.50 -4.44 4.86
N HIS A 94 -12.03 -3.56 4.02
CA HIS A 94 -11.63 -3.50 2.61
C HIS A 94 -11.87 -2.12 1.99
N SER A 95 -11.40 -1.95 0.75
CA SER A 95 -11.86 -0.89 -0.15
C SER A 95 -13.21 -1.28 -0.75
N ILE A 96 -14.14 -0.33 -0.85
CA ILE A 96 -15.44 -0.56 -1.54
C ILE A 96 -15.27 -0.84 -3.03
N GLU A 97 -14.18 -0.39 -3.64
CA GLU A 97 -13.85 -0.71 -5.03
C GLU A 97 -13.58 -2.20 -5.22
N LEU A 98 -12.91 -2.84 -4.25
CA LEU A 98 -12.49 -4.23 -4.33
C LEU A 98 -13.51 -5.19 -3.69
N ASN A 99 -14.20 -4.74 -2.65
CA ASN A 99 -15.27 -5.48 -1.99
C ASN A 99 -16.40 -4.52 -1.57
N PRO A 100 -17.41 -4.30 -2.44
CA PRO A 100 -18.51 -3.39 -2.14
C PRO A 100 -19.42 -3.86 -0.98
N ASN A 101 -19.29 -5.12 -0.54
CA ASN A 101 -20.11 -5.70 0.53
C ASN A 101 -19.38 -5.73 1.88
N THR A 102 -18.21 -5.11 2.02
CA THR A 102 -17.50 -5.07 3.30
C THR A 102 -18.31 -4.34 4.36
N MET A 103 -18.32 -4.86 5.58
CA MET A 103 -18.94 -4.21 6.75
C MET A 103 -18.07 -3.07 7.30
N HIS A 104 -16.77 -3.08 6.98
CA HIS A 104 -15.80 -2.07 7.40
C HIS A 104 -15.09 -1.44 6.19
N PRO A 105 -15.77 -0.50 5.47
CA PRO A 105 -15.18 0.17 4.31
C PRO A 105 -14.16 1.23 4.77
N VAL A 106 -12.91 0.84 4.88
CA VAL A 106 -11.81 1.74 5.29
C VAL A 106 -11.26 2.60 4.15
N ILE A 107 -11.55 2.22 2.91
CA ILE A 107 -11.31 3.02 1.69
C ILE A 107 -12.64 3.15 0.96
N ALA A 108 -13.08 4.37 0.75
CA ALA A 108 -14.36 4.68 0.12
C ALA A 108 -14.25 5.96 -0.73
N LEU A 109 -15.25 6.19 -1.58
CA LEU A 109 -15.39 7.45 -2.29
C LEU A 109 -15.74 8.58 -1.30
N MET A 110 -15.25 9.77 -1.58
CA MET A 110 -15.65 10.95 -0.82
C MET A 110 -17.11 11.32 -1.13
N PRO A 111 -17.83 11.94 -0.19
CA PRO A 111 -19.27 12.25 -0.38
C PRO A 111 -19.59 13.06 -1.64
N ASP A 112 -18.71 13.95 -2.04
CA ASP A 112 -18.82 14.81 -3.24
C ASP A 112 -18.47 14.07 -4.55
N GLN A 113 -17.97 12.85 -4.47
CA GLN A 113 -17.66 11.98 -5.61
C GLN A 113 -18.73 10.92 -5.88
N ASN A 114 -19.76 10.85 -5.06
CA ASN A 114 -20.87 9.95 -5.29
C ASN A 114 -21.70 10.41 -6.50
N GLY A 115 -21.91 9.49 -7.46
CA GLY A 115 -22.69 9.76 -8.69
C GLY A 115 -21.87 10.22 -9.89
N VAL A 116 -20.53 10.19 -9.81
CA VAL A 116 -19.65 10.43 -10.97
C VAL A 116 -19.59 9.16 -11.80
N GLU A 117 -20.23 9.17 -12.98
CA GLU A 117 -20.29 8.02 -13.90
C GLU A 117 -18.98 7.81 -14.67
N ASP A 118 -18.25 8.88 -14.97
CA ASP A 118 -16.99 8.86 -15.71
C ASP A 118 -15.77 8.84 -14.76
N ILE A 119 -15.18 7.68 -14.56
CA ILE A 119 -14.05 7.47 -13.63
C ILE A 119 -12.74 8.10 -14.13
N GLY A 120 -12.61 8.33 -15.45
CA GLY A 120 -11.37 8.81 -16.06
C GLY A 120 -11.12 10.31 -15.89
N GLY A 121 -10.23 10.70 -14.97
CA GLY A 121 -9.79 12.09 -14.77
C GLY A 121 -10.75 12.99 -13.97
N THR A 122 -11.99 12.59 -13.78
CA THR A 122 -13.01 13.33 -13.02
C THR A 122 -12.96 13.06 -11.51
N LEU A 123 -12.37 11.93 -11.07
CA LEU A 123 -12.16 11.58 -9.67
C LEU A 123 -10.88 12.20 -9.08
N ARG A 124 -10.29 13.19 -9.69
CA ARG A 124 -9.14 13.90 -9.14
C ARG A 124 -9.57 14.80 -8.00
N LEU A 125 -8.99 14.57 -6.83
CA LEU A 125 -9.25 15.36 -5.63
C LEU A 125 -8.55 16.74 -5.65
N GLY A 126 -7.51 16.90 -6.48
CA GLY A 126 -6.68 18.11 -6.47
C GLY A 126 -5.77 18.19 -5.25
N ALA A 127 -5.50 19.41 -4.77
CA ALA A 127 -4.68 19.66 -3.60
C ALA A 127 -5.55 19.64 -2.34
N TYR A 128 -5.20 18.79 -1.40
CA TYR A 128 -5.83 18.71 -0.08
C TYR A 128 -4.81 19.01 1.01
N PRO A 129 -5.19 19.70 2.10
CA PRO A 129 -4.32 19.89 3.26
C PRO A 129 -3.97 18.54 3.87
N CYS A 130 -2.68 18.31 4.09
CA CYS A 130 -2.16 17.16 4.80
C CYS A 130 -1.47 17.64 6.07
N HIS A 131 -2.04 17.33 7.23
CA HIS A 131 -1.45 17.65 8.52
C HIS A 131 -0.60 16.47 8.99
N LEU A 132 0.71 16.67 9.03
CA LEU A 132 1.65 15.67 9.52
C LEU A 132 1.73 15.73 11.04
N GLU A 133 1.75 14.56 11.67
CA GLU A 133 2.03 14.45 13.11
C GLU A 133 3.49 14.83 13.36
N GLN A 134 3.70 15.80 14.26
CA GLN A 134 5.04 16.30 14.59
C GLN A 134 5.93 15.16 15.10
N ASN A 135 7.18 15.16 14.66
CA ASN A 135 8.19 14.14 14.97
C ASN A 135 7.88 12.72 14.43
N SER A 136 6.87 12.56 13.60
CA SER A 136 6.65 11.29 12.88
C SER A 136 7.74 11.05 11.82
N CYS A 137 7.81 9.82 11.28
CA CYS A 137 8.70 9.55 10.14
C CYS A 137 8.39 10.44 8.95
N MET A 138 7.11 10.68 8.67
CA MET A 138 6.65 11.53 7.55
C MET A 138 6.99 13.01 7.74
N ASP A 139 7.06 13.49 8.97
CA ASP A 139 7.43 14.89 9.28
C ASP A 139 8.94 15.14 9.08
N ARG A 140 9.75 14.08 9.08
CA ARG A 140 11.20 14.15 8.97
C ARG A 140 11.76 13.92 7.57
N ILE A 141 10.93 13.52 6.61
CA ILE A 141 11.31 13.28 5.20
C ILE A 141 10.63 14.27 4.27
#